data_7f151602c2d5a733dfc7b7421eaaeaa3
#
_entry.id   7f151602c2d5a733dfc7b7421eaaeaa3
#
_cell.length_a   1.000
_cell.length_b   1.000
_cell.length_c   1.000
_cell.angle_alpha   90.00
_cell.angle_beta   90.00
_cell.angle_gamma   90.00
#
_symmetry.space_group_name_H-M   'P 1'
#
loop_
_entity.id
_entity.type
_entity.pdbx_description
1 polymer ?
#
loop_
_entity_poly.entity_id
_entity_poly.type
_entity_poly.pdbx_seq_one_letter_code
_entity_poly.pdbx_strand_id
1 'polypeptide(L)'
;MRAIKEMAGRLNLKEPTQNRACEIYNKIEVKGIRGASLMAKVATVIFIASRIEKQPKGIKEILAIDQVSQKELSSCYKKIKELIPELKS
;
A
#
# COMPACT_ATOMS: atom_id res chain seq x y z
N MET A 1 3.76 -6.81 -9.20
CA MET A 1 2.51 -6.35 -9.78
C MET A 1 2.69 -5.00 -10.46
N ARG A 2 2.10 -4.87 -11.63
CA ARG A 2 2.32 -3.70 -12.49
C ARG A 2 1.85 -2.39 -11.86
N ALA A 3 0.65 -2.39 -11.30
CA ALA A 3 0.09 -1.17 -10.70
C ALA A 3 0.95 -0.65 -9.55
N ILE A 4 1.50 -1.56 -8.74
CA ILE A 4 2.38 -1.18 -7.64
C ILE A 4 3.65 -0.52 -8.18
N LYS A 5 4.24 -1.10 -9.21
CA LYS A 5 5.48 -0.57 -9.80
C LYS A 5 5.25 0.80 -10.43
N GLU A 6 4.13 0.97 -11.11
CA GLU A 6 3.79 2.26 -11.73
C GLU A 6 3.63 3.35 -10.68
N MET A 7 2.88 3.07 -9.62
CA MET A 7 2.67 4.03 -8.57
C MET A 7 3.98 4.34 -7.82
N ALA A 8 4.76 3.30 -7.52
CA ALA A 8 6.04 3.46 -6.86
C ALA A 8 6.99 4.31 -7.70
N GLY A 9 6.96 4.12 -9.02
CA GLY A 9 7.76 4.94 -9.92
C GLY A 9 7.39 6.41 -9.87
N ARG A 10 6.10 6.71 -9.80
CA ARG A 10 5.62 8.10 -9.69
C ARG A 10 6.04 8.75 -8.39
N LEU A 11 6.16 7.96 -7.33
CA LEU A 11 6.58 8.44 -6.02
C LEU A 11 8.09 8.39 -5.83
N ASN A 12 8.83 7.96 -6.84
CA ASN A 12 10.29 7.82 -6.78
C ASN A 12 10.75 6.89 -5.65
N LEU A 13 10.01 5.81 -5.44
CA LEU A 13 10.36 4.84 -4.42
C LEU A 13 11.46 3.91 -4.91
N LYS A 14 12.36 3.56 -4.00
CA LYS A 14 13.45 2.66 -4.32
C LYS A 14 12.96 1.24 -4.50
N GLU A 15 13.77 0.42 -5.17
CA GLU A 15 13.44 -0.97 -5.45
C GLU A 15 13.08 -1.79 -4.20
N PRO A 16 13.82 -1.70 -3.07
CA PRO A 16 13.43 -2.43 -1.87
C PRO A 16 12.02 -2.10 -1.39
N THR A 17 11.62 -0.83 -1.50
CA THR A 17 10.27 -0.41 -1.13
C THR A 17 9.23 -1.02 -2.06
N GLN A 18 9.51 -1.03 -3.36
CA GLN A 18 8.63 -1.65 -4.35
C GLN A 18 8.45 -3.14 -4.09
N ASN A 19 9.56 -3.84 -3.80
CA ASN A 19 9.51 -5.27 -3.51
C ASN A 19 8.72 -5.56 -2.24
N ARG A 20 8.87 -4.73 -1.23
CA ARG A 20 8.11 -4.87 0.01
C ARG A 20 6.61 -4.70 -0.24
N ALA A 21 6.25 -3.71 -1.04
CA ALA A 21 4.85 -3.47 -1.39
C ALA A 21 4.25 -4.68 -2.11
N CYS A 22 4.99 -5.27 -3.04
CA CYS A 22 4.55 -6.46 -3.76
C CYS A 22 4.36 -7.64 -2.82
N GLU A 23 5.28 -7.85 -1.87
CA GLU A 23 5.16 -8.89 -0.86
C GLU A 23 3.89 -8.75 -0.05
N ILE A 24 3.64 -7.54 0.44
CA ILE A 24 2.45 -7.25 1.25
C ILE A 24 1.19 -7.50 0.42
N TYR A 25 1.19 -7.03 -0.83
CA TYR A 25 0.06 -7.21 -1.71
C TYR A 25 -0.25 -8.70 -1.93
N ASN A 26 0.78 -9.52 -2.15
CA ASN A 26 0.59 -10.95 -2.34
C ASN A 26 -0.04 -11.61 -1.11
N LYS A 27 0.39 -11.21 0.08
CA LYS A 27 -0.20 -11.71 1.32
C LYS A 27 -1.67 -11.34 1.45
N ILE A 28 -2.01 -10.11 1.04
CA ILE A 28 -3.39 -9.63 1.06
C ILE A 28 -4.25 -10.45 0.10
N GLU A 29 -3.75 -10.73 -1.10
CA GLU A 29 -4.50 -11.50 -2.10
C GLU A 29 -4.77 -12.92 -1.61
N VAL A 30 -3.81 -13.55 -0.94
CA VAL A 30 -3.99 -14.89 -0.40
C VAL A 30 -5.05 -14.91 0.69
N LYS A 31 -5.04 -13.93 1.58
CA LYS A 31 -6.01 -13.85 2.68
C LYS A 31 -7.36 -13.31 2.26
N GLY A 32 -7.39 -12.48 1.22
CA GLY A 32 -8.61 -11.88 0.69
C GLY A 32 -9.14 -10.73 1.52
N ILE A 33 -9.22 -9.54 0.92
CA ILE A 33 -9.85 -8.37 1.54
C ILE A 33 -11.08 -8.04 0.73
N ARG A 34 -12.22 -7.93 1.40
CA ARG A 34 -13.47 -7.58 0.76
C ARG A 34 -13.75 -6.09 0.90
N GLY A 35 -14.43 -5.53 -0.11
CA GLY A 35 -14.89 -4.15 -0.06
C GLY A 35 -13.84 -3.10 -0.37
N ALA A 36 -12.62 -3.50 -0.74
CA ALA A 36 -11.57 -2.57 -1.10
C ALA A 36 -11.30 -2.65 -2.60
N SER A 37 -11.21 -1.49 -3.25
CA SER A 37 -10.86 -1.43 -4.66
C SER A 37 -9.39 -1.81 -4.86
N LEU A 38 -9.04 -2.17 -6.09
CA LEU A 38 -7.64 -2.48 -6.41
C LEU A 38 -6.73 -1.31 -6.08
N MET A 39 -7.15 -0.09 -6.46
CA MET A 39 -6.31 1.09 -6.25
C MET A 39 -6.16 1.41 -4.77
N ALA A 40 -7.20 1.18 -3.95
CA ALA A 40 -7.10 1.36 -2.51
C ALA A 40 -6.10 0.40 -1.89
N LYS A 41 -6.11 -0.86 -2.34
CA LYS A 41 -5.14 -1.85 -1.87
C LYS A 41 -3.72 -1.46 -2.26
N VAL A 42 -3.53 -1.06 -3.52
CA VAL A 42 -2.21 -0.65 -4.02
C VAL A 42 -1.68 0.54 -3.23
N ALA A 43 -2.51 1.58 -3.06
CA ALA A 43 -2.11 2.76 -2.32
C ALA A 43 -1.72 2.41 -0.88
N THR A 44 -2.50 1.55 -0.24
CA THR A 44 -2.26 1.17 1.15
C THR A 44 -0.98 0.36 1.30
N VAL A 45 -0.73 -0.61 0.42
CA VAL A 45 0.50 -1.42 0.53
C VAL A 45 1.74 -0.57 0.27
N ILE A 46 1.64 0.41 -0.62
CA ILE A 46 2.75 1.33 -0.88
C ILE A 46 3.01 2.21 0.34
N PHE A 47 1.95 2.71 0.96
CA PHE A 47 2.07 3.50 2.18
C PHE A 47 2.77 2.71 3.30
N ILE A 48 2.33 1.48 3.52
CA ILE A 48 2.92 0.62 4.54
C ILE A 48 4.38 0.29 4.22
N ALA A 49 4.65 -0.08 2.97
CA ALA A 49 6.00 -0.45 2.54
C ALA A 49 6.96 0.73 2.68
N SER A 50 6.53 1.93 2.34
CA SER A 50 7.37 3.10 2.44
C SER A 50 7.76 3.39 3.89
N ARG A 51 6.85 3.14 4.82
CA ARG A 51 7.14 3.33 6.25
C ARG A 51 8.12 2.27 6.76
N ILE A 52 7.91 1.02 6.35
CA ILE A 52 8.78 -0.09 6.78
C ILE A 52 10.20 0.13 6.28
N GLU A 53 10.35 0.56 5.03
CA GLU A 53 11.66 0.76 4.42
C GLU A 53 12.27 2.13 4.74
N LYS A 54 11.67 2.85 5.68
CA LYS A 54 12.15 4.16 6.13
C LYS A 54 12.26 5.18 5.01
N GLN A 55 11.34 5.10 4.06
CA GLN A 55 11.23 6.05 2.95
C GLN A 55 9.80 6.60 2.93
N PRO A 56 9.39 7.29 4.00
CA PRO A 56 7.99 7.68 4.14
C PRO A 56 7.55 8.69 3.10
N LYS A 57 6.35 8.49 2.59
CA LYS A 57 5.67 9.43 1.72
C LYS A 57 4.41 9.88 2.42
N GLY A 58 4.06 11.15 2.21
CA GLY A 58 2.84 11.69 2.80
C GLY A 58 1.60 11.01 2.23
N ILE A 59 0.58 10.84 3.06
CA ILE A 59 -0.70 10.30 2.61
C ILE A 59 -1.24 11.10 1.44
N LYS A 60 -1.12 12.42 1.49
CA LYS A 60 -1.60 13.30 0.43
C LYS A 60 -0.94 13.02 -0.91
N GLU A 61 0.36 12.73 -0.91
CA GLU A 61 1.09 12.41 -2.13
C GLU A 61 0.55 11.13 -2.76
N ILE A 62 0.31 10.12 -1.94
CA ILE A 62 -0.20 8.83 -2.40
C ILE A 62 -1.62 8.96 -2.94
N LEU A 63 -2.48 9.66 -2.23
CA LEU A 63 -3.87 9.86 -2.64
C LEU A 63 -3.98 10.68 -3.91
N ALA A 64 -3.10 11.65 -4.09
CA ALA A 64 -3.11 12.49 -5.28
C ALA A 64 -2.82 11.70 -6.56
N ILE A 65 -1.99 10.66 -6.46
CA ILE A 65 -1.64 9.86 -7.63
C ILE A 65 -2.78 8.93 -8.03
N ASP A 66 -3.42 8.29 -7.07
CA ASP A 66 -4.41 7.25 -7.34
C ASP A 66 -5.86 7.71 -7.23
N GLN A 67 -6.09 8.95 -6.86
CA GLN A 67 -7.45 9.47 -6.66
C GLN A 67 -8.27 8.61 -5.66
N VAL A 68 -7.57 8.00 -4.71
CA VAL A 68 -8.19 7.24 -3.65
C VAL A 68 -8.48 8.18 -2.50
N SER A 69 -9.65 8.06 -1.87
CA SER A 69 -9.97 8.91 -0.73
C SER A 69 -9.20 8.48 0.51
N GLN A 70 -8.96 9.42 1.40
CA GLN A 70 -8.29 9.13 2.66
C GLN A 70 -9.09 8.11 3.49
N LYS A 71 -10.41 8.19 3.41
CA LYS A 71 -11.30 7.25 4.08
C LYS A 71 -11.10 5.83 3.59
N GLU A 72 -11.00 5.66 2.28
CA GLU A 72 -10.77 4.34 1.67
C GLU A 72 -9.42 3.77 2.08
N LEU A 73 -8.39 4.61 2.06
CA LEU A 73 -7.04 4.19 2.45
C LEU A 73 -7.02 3.79 3.92
N SER A 74 -7.62 4.58 4.79
CA SER A 74 -7.65 4.29 6.23
C SER A 74 -8.40 2.99 6.53
N SER A 75 -9.53 2.78 5.86
CA SER A 75 -10.32 1.56 6.01
C SER A 75 -9.52 0.33 5.57
N CYS A 76 -8.88 0.43 4.41
CA CYS A 76 -8.06 -0.65 3.88
C CYS A 76 -6.84 -0.93 4.78
N TYR A 77 -6.22 0.13 5.28
CA TYR A 77 -5.08 0.02 6.20
C TYR A 77 -5.45 -0.78 7.46
N LYS A 78 -6.61 -0.47 8.03
CA LYS A 78 -7.11 -1.17 9.21
C LYS A 78 -7.29 -2.67 8.93
N LYS A 79 -7.90 -2.99 7.80
CA LYS A 79 -8.13 -4.39 7.41
C LYS A 79 -6.82 -5.13 7.21
N ILE A 80 -5.86 -4.49 6.57
CA ILE A 80 -4.55 -5.10 6.34
C ILE A 80 -3.82 -5.36 7.65
N LYS A 81 -3.86 -4.42 8.58
CA LYS A 81 -3.23 -4.59 9.89
C LYS A 81 -3.84 -5.75 10.67
N GLU A 82 -5.14 -5.95 10.56
CA GLU A 82 -5.81 -7.06 11.22
C GLU A 82 -5.43 -8.40 10.61
N LEU A 83 -5.29 -8.45 9.28
CA LEU A 83 -4.95 -9.67 8.58
C LEU A 83 -3.48 -10.03 8.71
N ILE A 84 -2.62 -9.04 8.82
CA ILE A 84 -1.17 -9.23 8.88
C ILE A 84 -0.63 -8.45 10.09
N PRO A 85 -0.80 -9.00 11.32
CA PRO A 85 -0.37 -8.30 12.53
C PRO A 85 1.12 -7.97 12.56
N GLU A 86 1.94 -8.72 11.85
CA GLU A 86 3.38 -8.50 11.77
C GLU A 86 3.76 -7.17 11.12
N LEU A 87 2.81 -6.52 10.45
CA LEU A 87 3.05 -5.21 9.84
C LEU A 87 2.95 -4.04 10.81
N LYS A 88 2.63 -4.30 12.05
CA LYS A 88 2.63 -3.26 13.06
C LYS A 88 4.04 -2.73 13.26
N SER A 89 4.22 -1.49 13.02
CA SER A 89 5.50 -0.82 13.25
C SER A 89 5.47 -0.08 14.57
#